data_a5c2c0c826b5971430ab74fe45d12f48
#
_entry.id   a5c2c0c826b5971430ab74fe45d12f48
#
_cell.length_a   1.000
_cell.length_b   1.000
_cell.length_c   1.000
_cell.angle_alpha   90.00
_cell.angle_beta   90.00
_cell.angle_gamma   90.00
#
_symmetry.space_group_name_H-M   'P 1'
#
loop_
_entity.id
_entity.type
_entity.pdbx_description
1 polymer ?
#
loop_
_entity_poly.entity_id
_entity_poly.type
_entity_poly.pdbx_seq_one_letter_code
_entity_poly.pdbx_strand_id
1 'polypeptide(L)'
;MLLLLSAGLFLGSVLTLILRRNRESLLLAALCLSLTIYLVGIMLLIAKQGGISNDVENFLFFSRSVRRWFQYRLLTFNQLGLIINVGRHPFPLFLLMMTERYTMVPFIRKSPALAARLSAVLPVLTMLLYIPQVYGELVSLIPGWRAVLFYMSYGWIVVYLVVSLFLLGYELFSITMPFFRRQFLMLVVCLASLSVLYFVYCGQDPGQVYSFYSYDYLGIRGVGYMLLMPGLTGYIILVVINVLGGLLGIGMLLRYTEDTISNNHEDPGLERKFDVARTGASVFVHGIKNQLLANRVLYKRIRAELDKPEPDIEKLRESAERLNEINDTLIARSEELYRTVKSKSVMLVPVMLSDVCSVAVDRFRKKYPDAKLEAELPDGVQILADENYFAEALYNLMTNAWESNVSAGHEQSPVSLVGYMVRLYMVVEVRDNGTGIDEKDQKQIFEPFYSSKNTNFNWGMGLYHVRTIVRSHLGTLRVENRREGGASFFILLPRYDGRTRREGKHGK
;
A
#
# COMPACT_ATOMS: atom_id res chain seq x y z
N MET A 1 -23.69 -8.08 -20.26
CA MET A 1 -22.50 -7.34 -19.80
C MET A 1 -22.65 -6.82 -18.38
N LEU A 2 -23.69 -6.05 -18.03
CA LEU A 2 -23.89 -5.52 -16.69
C LEU A 2 -23.96 -6.61 -15.60
N LEU A 3 -24.55 -7.76 -15.91
CA LEU A 3 -24.60 -8.92 -15.03
C LEU A 3 -23.21 -9.50 -14.74
N LEU A 4 -22.37 -9.66 -15.77
CA LEU A 4 -20.99 -10.15 -15.58
C LEU A 4 -20.16 -9.19 -14.74
N LEU A 5 -20.34 -7.89 -14.96
CA LEU A 5 -19.68 -6.83 -14.20
C LEU A 5 -20.14 -6.86 -12.74
N SER A 6 -21.44 -6.99 -12.47
CA SER A 6 -21.96 -7.09 -11.09
C SER A 6 -21.49 -8.38 -10.40
N ALA A 7 -21.43 -9.51 -11.12
CA ALA A 7 -20.87 -10.75 -10.58
C ALA A 7 -19.36 -10.63 -10.29
N GLY A 8 -18.60 -10.00 -11.18
CA GLY A 8 -17.18 -9.73 -10.98
C GLY A 8 -16.91 -8.82 -9.78
N LEU A 9 -17.70 -7.78 -9.60
CA LEU A 9 -17.63 -6.89 -8.44
C LEU A 9 -17.94 -7.64 -7.13
N PHE A 10 -18.98 -8.50 -7.15
CA PHE A 10 -19.31 -9.32 -5.99
C PHE A 10 -18.20 -10.30 -5.64
N LEU A 11 -17.68 -11.05 -6.61
CA LEU A 11 -16.56 -11.98 -6.40
C LEU A 11 -15.30 -11.25 -5.92
N GLY A 12 -14.97 -10.10 -6.52
CA GLY A 12 -13.86 -9.26 -6.12
C GLY A 12 -14.01 -8.77 -4.68
N SER A 13 -15.23 -8.38 -4.27
CA SER A 13 -15.51 -7.93 -2.90
C SER A 13 -15.32 -9.05 -1.87
N VAL A 14 -15.80 -10.25 -2.18
CA VAL A 14 -15.65 -11.43 -1.32
C VAL A 14 -14.19 -11.83 -1.23
N LEU A 15 -13.47 -11.85 -2.36
CA LEU A 15 -12.05 -12.20 -2.40
C LEU A 15 -11.21 -11.23 -1.54
N THR A 16 -11.44 -9.92 -1.66
CA THR A 16 -10.74 -8.93 -0.83
C THR A 16 -11.02 -9.10 0.66
N LEU A 17 -12.25 -9.47 1.03
CA LEU A 17 -12.62 -9.70 2.42
C LEU A 17 -11.94 -10.95 3.02
N ILE A 18 -11.81 -12.02 2.20
CA ILE A 18 -11.16 -13.27 2.61
C ILE A 18 -9.64 -13.06 2.77
N LEU A 19 -9.03 -12.37 1.80
CA LEU A 19 -7.58 -12.16 1.76
C LEU A 19 -7.09 -11.14 2.80
N ARG A 20 -7.92 -10.15 3.14
CA ARG A 20 -7.59 -9.09 4.10
C ARG A 20 -8.70 -8.89 5.11
N ARG A 21 -8.45 -9.26 6.36
CA ARG A 21 -9.38 -9.04 7.49
C ARG A 21 -9.14 -7.70 8.18
N ASN A 22 -9.03 -6.61 7.42
CA ASN A 22 -8.88 -5.27 7.97
C ASN A 22 -10.11 -4.40 7.71
N ARG A 23 -10.22 -3.26 8.42
CA ARG A 23 -11.38 -2.35 8.28
C ARG A 23 -11.50 -1.71 6.90
N GLU A 24 -10.39 -1.57 6.17
CA GLU A 24 -10.36 -0.99 4.82
C GLU A 24 -10.95 -1.94 3.78
N SER A 25 -10.58 -3.22 3.83
CA SER A 25 -11.17 -4.24 2.97
C SER A 25 -12.66 -4.46 3.26
N LEU A 26 -13.08 -4.33 4.50
CA LEU A 26 -14.51 -4.39 4.85
C LEU A 26 -15.28 -3.23 4.24
N LEU A 27 -14.77 -1.99 4.29
CA LEU A 27 -15.39 -0.83 3.65
C LEU A 27 -15.44 -0.97 2.13
N LEU A 28 -14.35 -1.46 1.53
CA LEU A 28 -14.29 -1.70 0.08
C LEU A 28 -15.25 -2.79 -0.36
N ALA A 29 -15.33 -3.89 0.41
CA ALA A 29 -16.31 -4.95 0.17
C ALA A 29 -17.76 -4.45 0.30
N ALA A 30 -18.05 -3.63 1.33
CA ALA A 30 -19.36 -3.03 1.51
C ALA A 30 -19.72 -2.06 0.37
N LEU A 31 -18.75 -1.29 -0.13
CA LEU A 31 -18.90 -0.41 -1.29
C LEU A 31 -19.21 -1.21 -2.55
N CYS A 32 -18.45 -2.26 -2.86
CA CYS A 32 -18.71 -3.12 -4.02
C CYS A 32 -20.05 -3.87 -3.90
N LEU A 33 -20.39 -4.33 -2.69
CA LEU A 33 -21.66 -5.02 -2.44
C LEU A 33 -22.86 -4.08 -2.64
N SER A 34 -22.78 -2.85 -2.12
CA SER A 34 -23.85 -1.86 -2.31
C SER A 34 -24.05 -1.52 -3.79
N LEU A 35 -22.95 -1.36 -4.56
CA LEU A 35 -23.02 -1.15 -6.00
C LEU A 35 -23.63 -2.36 -6.73
N THR A 36 -23.25 -3.58 -6.35
CA THR A 36 -23.81 -4.81 -6.92
C THR A 36 -25.32 -4.90 -6.69
N ILE A 37 -25.77 -4.68 -5.44
CA ILE A 37 -27.20 -4.68 -5.10
C ILE A 37 -27.94 -3.62 -5.93
N TYR A 38 -27.35 -2.43 -6.07
CA TYR A 38 -27.92 -1.35 -6.85
C TYR A 38 -28.07 -1.73 -8.33
N LEU A 39 -27.02 -2.24 -8.96
CA LEU A 39 -27.04 -2.65 -10.37
C LEU A 39 -28.03 -3.79 -10.62
N VAL A 40 -28.08 -4.78 -9.72
CA VAL A 40 -29.07 -5.86 -9.81
C VAL A 40 -30.50 -5.32 -9.68
N GLY A 41 -30.75 -4.38 -8.78
CA GLY A 41 -32.04 -3.69 -8.65
C GLY A 41 -32.46 -2.97 -9.94
N ILE A 42 -31.54 -2.26 -10.58
CA ILE A 42 -31.77 -1.59 -11.87
C ILE A 42 -32.04 -2.62 -12.98
N MET A 43 -31.28 -3.70 -13.05
CA MET A 43 -31.51 -4.77 -14.04
C MET A 43 -32.91 -5.39 -13.87
N LEU A 44 -33.34 -5.65 -12.64
CA LEU A 44 -34.69 -6.13 -12.33
C LEU A 44 -35.76 -5.15 -12.80
N LEU A 45 -35.56 -3.85 -12.55
CA LEU A 45 -36.46 -2.80 -13.01
C LEU A 45 -36.58 -2.78 -14.54
N ILE A 46 -35.44 -2.76 -15.24
CA ILE A 46 -35.38 -2.77 -16.71
C ILE A 46 -36.05 -4.01 -17.28
N ALA A 47 -35.81 -5.19 -16.70
CA ALA A 47 -36.42 -6.44 -17.17
C ALA A 47 -37.95 -6.41 -17.03
N LYS A 48 -38.47 -5.78 -15.97
CA LYS A 48 -39.92 -5.68 -15.72
C LYS A 48 -40.61 -4.60 -16.56
N GLN A 49 -39.93 -3.47 -16.78
CA GLN A 49 -40.49 -2.31 -17.48
C GLN A 49 -40.72 -2.61 -18.97
N GLY A 50 -39.82 -3.35 -19.61
CA GLY A 50 -39.86 -3.58 -21.07
C GLY A 50 -39.64 -2.27 -21.86
N GLY A 51 -39.91 -2.31 -23.15
CA GLY A 51 -39.89 -1.10 -24.01
C GLY A 51 -38.49 -0.65 -24.45
N ILE A 52 -37.47 -1.43 -24.21
CA ILE A 52 -36.09 -1.21 -24.67
C ILE A 52 -35.84 -2.00 -25.93
N SER A 53 -35.02 -1.50 -26.86
CA SER A 53 -34.66 -2.22 -28.08
C SER A 53 -34.03 -3.59 -27.76
N ASN A 54 -34.31 -4.59 -28.60
CA ASN A 54 -33.80 -5.96 -28.42
C ASN A 54 -32.26 -6.00 -28.31
N ASP A 55 -31.56 -5.07 -28.97
CA ASP A 55 -30.10 -5.02 -28.98
C ASP A 55 -29.55 -4.56 -27.60
N VAL A 56 -30.17 -3.55 -27.01
CA VAL A 56 -29.84 -3.08 -25.66
C VAL A 56 -30.14 -4.13 -24.60
N GLU A 57 -31.28 -4.84 -24.76
CA GLU A 57 -31.65 -5.93 -23.86
C GLU A 57 -30.67 -7.12 -23.90
N ASN A 58 -30.29 -7.57 -25.10
CA ASN A 58 -29.31 -8.64 -25.27
C ASN A 58 -27.92 -8.21 -24.66
N PHE A 59 -27.57 -6.95 -24.80
CA PHE A 59 -26.36 -6.41 -24.25
C PHE A 59 -26.35 -6.42 -22.71
N LEU A 60 -27.42 -5.98 -22.08
CA LEU A 60 -27.54 -5.94 -20.61
C LEU A 60 -27.57 -7.34 -20.01
N PHE A 61 -28.44 -8.23 -20.57
CA PHE A 61 -28.78 -9.53 -19.98
C PHE A 61 -27.99 -10.70 -20.53
N PHE A 62 -27.17 -10.49 -21.56
CA PHE A 62 -26.40 -11.56 -22.21
C PHE A 62 -27.26 -12.58 -22.99
N SER A 63 -28.47 -12.88 -22.54
CA SER A 63 -29.40 -13.76 -23.25
C SER A 63 -30.85 -13.43 -22.90
N ARG A 64 -31.77 -13.76 -23.84
CA ARG A 64 -33.22 -13.65 -23.64
C ARG A 64 -33.74 -14.55 -22.50
N SER A 65 -33.08 -15.67 -22.24
CA SER A 65 -33.45 -16.59 -21.17
C SER A 65 -33.16 -15.97 -19.78
N VAL A 66 -32.01 -15.32 -19.60
CA VAL A 66 -31.64 -14.60 -18.36
C VAL A 66 -32.61 -13.46 -18.14
N ARG A 67 -32.91 -12.65 -19.14
CA ARG A 67 -33.91 -11.59 -19.03
C ARG A 67 -35.27 -12.10 -18.56
N ARG A 68 -35.80 -13.18 -19.21
CA ARG A 68 -37.07 -13.78 -18.79
C ARG A 68 -37.05 -14.24 -17.35
N TRP A 69 -35.95 -14.83 -16.91
CA TRP A 69 -35.76 -15.24 -15.52
C TRP A 69 -35.87 -14.05 -14.54
N PHE A 70 -35.28 -12.87 -14.85
CA PHE A 70 -35.44 -11.64 -14.07
C PHE A 70 -36.87 -11.12 -14.17
N GLN A 71 -37.48 -11.11 -15.34
CA GLN A 71 -38.82 -10.56 -15.59
C GLN A 71 -39.90 -11.32 -14.82
N TYR A 72 -39.85 -12.64 -14.77
CA TYR A 72 -40.86 -13.49 -14.12
C TYR A 72 -40.62 -13.69 -12.63
N ARG A 73 -39.64 -13.07 -12.03
CA ARG A 73 -39.51 -13.07 -10.57
C ARG A 73 -40.68 -12.36 -9.92
N LEU A 74 -41.27 -13.03 -8.93
CA LEU A 74 -42.39 -12.49 -8.14
C LEU A 74 -41.87 -11.46 -7.14
N LEU A 75 -41.58 -10.26 -7.60
CA LEU A 75 -41.18 -9.12 -6.79
C LEU A 75 -42.18 -7.99 -7.01
N THR A 76 -42.70 -7.43 -5.91
CA THR A 76 -43.52 -6.22 -5.96
C THR A 76 -42.64 -5.00 -6.23
N PHE A 77 -43.23 -3.90 -6.75
CA PHE A 77 -42.48 -2.66 -6.94
C PHE A 77 -41.95 -2.07 -5.62
N ASN A 78 -42.65 -2.31 -4.51
CA ASN A 78 -42.18 -1.92 -3.19
C ASN A 78 -40.90 -2.66 -2.81
N GLN A 79 -40.84 -3.98 -3.03
CA GLN A 79 -39.64 -4.79 -2.78
C GLN A 79 -38.50 -4.38 -3.71
N LEU A 80 -38.80 -4.11 -4.97
CA LEU A 80 -37.82 -3.67 -5.95
C LEU A 80 -37.22 -2.30 -5.61
N GLY A 81 -38.09 -1.33 -5.25
CA GLY A 81 -37.63 -0.02 -4.78
C GLY A 81 -36.80 -0.11 -3.50
N LEU A 82 -37.14 -1.04 -2.59
CA LEU A 82 -36.33 -1.28 -1.39
C LEU A 82 -34.92 -1.82 -1.75
N ILE A 83 -34.81 -2.75 -2.70
CA ILE A 83 -33.51 -3.25 -3.18
C ILE A 83 -32.69 -2.09 -3.76
N ILE A 84 -33.30 -1.23 -4.57
CA ILE A 84 -32.65 -0.06 -5.14
C ILE A 84 -32.22 0.92 -4.03
N ASN A 85 -33.05 1.13 -3.02
CA ASN A 85 -32.76 1.99 -1.88
C ASN A 85 -31.51 1.50 -1.11
N VAL A 86 -31.49 0.22 -0.75
CA VAL A 86 -30.37 -0.42 -0.02
C VAL A 86 -29.07 -0.43 -0.82
N GLY A 87 -29.14 -0.44 -2.15
CA GLY A 87 -27.96 -0.35 -3.01
C GLY A 87 -27.48 1.10 -3.23
N ARG A 88 -28.43 2.03 -3.45
CA ARG A 88 -28.13 3.40 -3.89
C ARG A 88 -27.52 4.28 -2.79
N HIS A 89 -28.08 4.31 -1.61
CA HIS A 89 -27.68 5.26 -0.57
C HIS A 89 -26.39 4.87 0.19
N PRO A 90 -26.07 3.57 0.44
CA PRO A 90 -24.85 3.23 1.15
C PRO A 90 -23.56 3.40 0.31
N PHE A 91 -23.64 3.35 -1.03
CA PHE A 91 -22.45 3.46 -1.87
C PHE A 91 -21.66 4.78 -1.64
N PRO A 92 -22.26 5.98 -1.76
CA PRO A 92 -21.56 7.24 -1.51
C PRO A 92 -21.10 7.38 -0.06
N LEU A 93 -21.84 6.79 0.91
CA LEU A 93 -21.41 6.74 2.31
C LEU A 93 -20.12 5.95 2.46
N PHE A 94 -20.07 4.72 1.95
CA PHE A 94 -18.86 3.88 2.08
C PHE A 94 -17.68 4.48 1.31
N LEU A 95 -17.92 5.13 0.19
CA LEU A 95 -16.90 5.85 -0.56
C LEU A 95 -16.30 7.00 0.27
N LEU A 96 -17.15 7.83 0.89
CA LEU A 96 -16.70 8.93 1.73
C LEU A 96 -15.97 8.42 2.98
N MET A 97 -16.52 7.43 3.67
CA MET A 97 -15.87 6.80 4.84
C MET A 97 -14.50 6.19 4.51
N MET A 98 -14.36 5.62 3.30
CA MET A 98 -13.07 5.12 2.83
C MET A 98 -12.10 6.27 2.56
N THR A 99 -12.56 7.34 1.93
CA THR A 99 -11.77 8.54 1.67
C THR A 99 -11.31 9.21 2.98
N GLU A 100 -12.20 9.34 3.97
CA GLU A 100 -11.88 9.88 5.30
C GLU A 100 -10.74 9.14 6.00
N ARG A 101 -10.56 7.84 5.73
CA ARG A 101 -9.44 7.07 6.27
C ARG A 101 -8.09 7.41 5.65
N TYR A 102 -8.10 7.77 4.38
CA TYR A 102 -6.87 8.09 3.66
C TYR A 102 -6.49 9.56 3.72
N THR A 103 -7.44 10.44 4.08
CA THR A 103 -7.17 11.88 4.12
C THR A 103 -6.36 12.29 5.34
N MET A 104 -5.44 13.25 5.13
CA MET A 104 -4.64 13.89 6.18
C MET A 104 -5.20 15.24 6.63
N VAL A 105 -6.39 15.61 6.15
CA VAL A 105 -7.05 16.86 6.54
C VAL A 105 -7.19 16.92 8.07
N PRO A 106 -6.66 17.97 8.74
CA PRO A 106 -6.54 18.03 10.20
C PRO A 106 -7.87 17.87 10.93
N PHE A 107 -8.96 18.42 10.36
CA PHE A 107 -10.32 18.36 10.94
C PHE A 107 -10.82 16.91 11.03
N ILE A 108 -10.71 16.14 9.95
CA ILE A 108 -11.16 14.73 9.87
C ILE A 108 -10.27 13.85 10.77
N ARG A 109 -8.97 14.12 10.74
CA ARG A 109 -7.99 13.34 11.51
C ARG A 109 -8.09 13.56 13.03
N LYS A 110 -8.48 14.76 13.48
CA LYS A 110 -8.63 15.07 14.91
C LYS A 110 -9.74 14.26 15.57
N SER A 111 -10.80 13.95 14.83
CA SER A 111 -11.97 13.24 15.36
C SER A 111 -12.61 12.32 14.30
N PRO A 112 -11.94 11.20 13.92
CA PRO A 112 -12.39 10.34 12.82
C PRO A 112 -13.75 9.67 13.11
N ALA A 113 -14.05 9.37 14.37
CA ALA A 113 -15.35 8.81 14.75
C ALA A 113 -16.50 9.82 14.60
N LEU A 114 -16.24 11.11 14.84
CA LEU A 114 -17.22 12.16 14.63
C LEU A 114 -17.47 12.40 13.15
N ALA A 115 -16.41 12.45 12.34
CA ALA A 115 -16.52 12.58 10.88
C ALA A 115 -17.37 11.44 10.30
N ALA A 116 -17.06 10.19 10.63
CA ALA A 116 -17.81 9.02 10.17
C ALA A 116 -19.29 9.01 10.65
N ARG A 117 -19.59 9.55 11.84
CA ARG A 117 -20.99 9.69 12.29
C ARG A 117 -21.73 10.79 11.51
N LEU A 118 -21.09 11.93 11.29
CA LEU A 118 -21.68 13.02 10.53
C LEU A 118 -21.93 12.62 9.06
N SER A 119 -20.99 11.93 8.43
CA SER A 119 -21.15 11.44 7.07
C SER A 119 -22.25 10.37 6.93
N ALA A 120 -22.62 9.68 8.00
CA ALA A 120 -23.69 8.69 7.98
C ALA A 120 -25.10 9.28 8.12
N VAL A 121 -25.26 10.51 8.63
CA VAL A 121 -26.58 11.10 8.94
C VAL A 121 -27.47 11.18 7.71
N LEU A 122 -27.01 11.82 6.63
CA LEU A 122 -27.80 12.01 5.41
C LEU A 122 -28.17 10.69 4.72
N PRO A 123 -27.24 9.76 4.50
CA PRO A 123 -27.57 8.46 3.90
C PRO A 123 -28.57 7.65 4.71
N VAL A 124 -28.39 7.57 6.04
CA VAL A 124 -29.31 6.82 6.90
C VAL A 124 -30.69 7.48 6.92
N LEU A 125 -30.76 8.80 7.06
CA LEU A 125 -32.03 9.54 7.03
C LEU A 125 -32.77 9.29 5.70
N THR A 126 -32.07 9.42 4.58
CA THR A 126 -32.69 9.19 3.27
C THR A 126 -33.09 7.72 3.07
N MET A 127 -32.31 6.75 3.53
CA MET A 127 -32.73 5.35 3.49
C MET A 127 -34.04 5.12 4.26
N LEU A 128 -34.22 5.72 5.43
CA LEU A 128 -35.43 5.61 6.23
C LEU A 128 -36.63 6.28 5.54
N LEU A 129 -36.44 7.48 4.95
CA LEU A 129 -37.48 8.19 4.22
C LEU A 129 -37.95 7.44 2.95
N TYR A 130 -37.08 6.63 2.36
CA TYR A 130 -37.40 5.80 1.20
C TYR A 130 -37.87 4.38 1.55
N ILE A 131 -38.22 4.09 2.81
CA ILE A 131 -38.99 2.89 3.14
C ILE A 131 -40.39 3.04 2.51
N PRO A 132 -40.93 2.01 1.79
CA PRO A 132 -42.16 2.14 1.01
C PRO A 132 -43.35 2.72 1.79
N GLN A 133 -43.52 2.30 3.03
CA GLN A 133 -44.59 2.78 3.90
C GLN A 133 -44.41 4.27 4.22
N VAL A 134 -43.24 4.67 4.68
CA VAL A 134 -42.87 6.02 5.06
C VAL A 134 -42.97 6.98 3.85
N TYR A 135 -42.40 6.54 2.73
CA TYR A 135 -42.43 7.28 1.48
C TYR A 135 -43.86 7.51 1.00
N GLY A 136 -44.69 6.46 1.03
CA GLY A 136 -46.12 6.53 0.61
C GLY A 136 -46.93 7.51 1.47
N GLU A 137 -46.78 7.48 2.79
CA GLU A 137 -47.45 8.43 3.72
C GLU A 137 -46.99 9.85 3.48
N LEU A 138 -45.68 10.12 3.37
CA LEU A 138 -45.13 11.45 3.12
C LEU A 138 -45.63 12.06 1.81
N VAL A 139 -45.65 11.29 0.72
CA VAL A 139 -46.08 11.74 -0.60
C VAL A 139 -47.59 11.91 -0.66
N SER A 140 -48.39 11.14 0.11
CA SER A 140 -49.83 11.31 0.17
C SER A 140 -50.24 12.56 0.93
N LEU A 141 -49.48 12.98 1.95
CA LEU A 141 -49.71 14.20 2.71
C LEU A 141 -49.45 15.46 1.88
N ILE A 142 -48.34 15.48 1.15
CA ILE A 142 -47.95 16.65 0.32
C ILE A 142 -47.36 16.12 -1.00
N PRO A 143 -48.10 16.23 -2.14
CA PRO A 143 -47.63 15.72 -3.43
C PRO A 143 -46.28 16.28 -3.88
N GLY A 144 -45.94 17.52 -3.50
CA GLY A 144 -44.65 18.17 -3.81
C GLY A 144 -43.44 17.50 -3.16
N TRP A 145 -43.62 16.70 -2.11
CA TRP A 145 -42.51 16.01 -1.43
C TRP A 145 -41.76 15.01 -2.33
N ARG A 146 -42.41 14.45 -3.32
CA ARG A 146 -41.75 13.58 -4.30
C ARG A 146 -40.55 14.23 -4.96
N ALA A 147 -40.73 15.42 -5.49
CA ALA A 147 -39.66 16.18 -6.15
C ALA A 147 -38.59 16.64 -5.14
N VAL A 148 -39.01 17.10 -3.97
CA VAL A 148 -38.07 17.48 -2.89
C VAL A 148 -37.20 16.35 -2.47
N LEU A 149 -37.74 15.16 -2.19
CA LEU A 149 -36.95 13.97 -1.79
C LEU A 149 -35.98 13.55 -2.90
N PHE A 150 -36.44 13.57 -4.17
CA PHE A 150 -35.59 13.25 -5.30
C PHE A 150 -34.37 14.20 -5.39
N TYR A 151 -34.59 15.50 -5.48
CA TYR A 151 -33.52 16.49 -5.62
C TYR A 151 -32.61 16.52 -4.39
N MET A 152 -33.17 16.38 -3.19
CA MET A 152 -32.39 16.30 -1.97
C MET A 152 -31.49 15.06 -1.96
N SER A 153 -32.04 13.87 -2.28
CA SER A 153 -31.27 12.62 -2.31
C SER A 153 -30.17 12.66 -3.39
N TYR A 154 -30.52 13.13 -4.58
CA TYR A 154 -29.58 13.27 -5.69
C TYR A 154 -28.47 14.30 -5.37
N GLY A 155 -28.84 15.44 -4.78
CA GLY A 155 -27.92 16.51 -4.42
C GLY A 155 -26.83 16.06 -3.46
N TRP A 156 -27.19 15.45 -2.32
CA TRP A 156 -26.16 15.00 -1.38
C TRP A 156 -25.32 13.83 -1.93
N ILE A 157 -25.90 12.94 -2.75
CA ILE A 157 -25.14 11.87 -3.43
C ILE A 157 -24.03 12.47 -4.29
N VAL A 158 -24.37 13.46 -5.14
CA VAL A 158 -23.39 14.15 -5.99
C VAL A 158 -22.32 14.84 -5.15
N VAL A 159 -22.73 15.53 -4.08
CA VAL A 159 -21.77 16.19 -3.17
C VAL A 159 -20.81 15.18 -2.57
N TYR A 160 -21.29 14.04 -2.08
CA TYR A 160 -20.43 13.01 -1.49
C TYR A 160 -19.45 12.42 -2.51
N LEU A 161 -19.88 12.17 -3.75
CA LEU A 161 -19.02 11.70 -4.83
C LEU A 161 -17.91 12.73 -5.15
N VAL A 162 -18.31 13.99 -5.33
CA VAL A 162 -17.37 15.07 -5.67
C VAL A 162 -16.36 15.29 -4.54
N VAL A 163 -16.85 15.40 -3.30
CA VAL A 163 -15.97 15.58 -2.12
C VAL A 163 -15.00 14.39 -1.97
N SER A 164 -15.50 13.17 -2.14
CA SER A 164 -14.64 11.98 -2.05
C SER A 164 -13.55 11.96 -3.12
N LEU A 165 -13.92 12.21 -4.37
CA LEU A 165 -12.94 12.23 -5.48
C LEU A 165 -11.97 13.39 -5.35
N PHE A 166 -12.44 14.57 -4.92
CA PHE A 166 -11.58 15.73 -4.66
C PHE A 166 -10.56 15.44 -3.55
N LEU A 167 -10.99 14.90 -2.42
CA LEU A 167 -10.10 14.55 -1.33
C LEU A 167 -9.08 13.47 -1.74
N LEU A 168 -9.49 12.45 -2.49
CA LEU A 168 -8.58 11.43 -3.02
C LEU A 168 -7.56 12.03 -3.98
N GLY A 169 -7.98 12.92 -4.86
CA GLY A 169 -7.10 13.66 -5.77
C GLY A 169 -6.09 14.53 -4.99
N TYR A 170 -6.57 15.32 -4.04
CA TYR A 170 -5.72 16.15 -3.18
C TYR A 170 -4.64 15.31 -2.47
N GLU A 171 -5.03 14.17 -1.88
CA GLU A 171 -4.08 13.27 -1.23
C GLU A 171 -3.08 12.66 -2.23
N LEU A 172 -3.51 12.31 -3.44
CA LEU A 172 -2.64 11.76 -4.47
C LEU A 172 -1.51 12.74 -4.86
N PHE A 173 -1.85 14.03 -4.96
CA PHE A 173 -0.87 15.07 -5.30
C PHE A 173 0.03 15.44 -4.13
N SER A 174 -0.43 15.26 -2.88
CA SER A 174 0.37 15.54 -1.69
C SER A 174 1.40 14.46 -1.35
N ILE A 175 1.32 13.27 -1.99
CA ILE A 175 2.30 12.20 -1.80
C ILE A 175 3.55 12.49 -2.61
N THR A 176 4.67 12.69 -1.94
CA THR A 176 5.98 12.99 -2.56
C THR A 176 6.73 11.74 -2.99
N MET A 177 6.55 10.60 -2.29
CA MET A 177 7.26 9.36 -2.60
C MET A 177 6.67 8.62 -3.80
N PRO A 178 7.47 8.29 -4.84
CA PRO A 178 7.01 7.64 -6.06
C PRO A 178 6.29 6.31 -5.81
N PHE A 179 6.85 5.48 -4.93
CA PHE A 179 6.28 4.18 -4.59
C PHE A 179 4.88 4.27 -3.97
N PHE A 180 4.71 5.08 -2.91
CA PHE A 180 3.40 5.28 -2.29
C PHE A 180 2.41 5.96 -3.21
N ARG A 181 2.88 6.92 -4.03
CA ARG A 181 2.05 7.57 -5.04
C ARG A 181 1.51 6.56 -6.04
N ARG A 182 2.34 5.61 -6.51
CA ARG A 182 1.91 4.55 -7.44
C ARG A 182 0.87 3.62 -6.82
N GLN A 183 1.09 3.15 -5.59
CA GLN A 183 0.11 2.30 -4.88
C GLN A 183 -1.20 3.04 -4.63
N PHE A 184 -1.11 4.30 -4.19
CA PHE A 184 -2.30 5.10 -3.93
C PHE A 184 -3.05 5.46 -5.21
N LEU A 185 -2.33 5.70 -6.31
CA LEU A 185 -2.93 5.90 -7.64
C LEU A 185 -3.81 4.71 -8.05
N MET A 186 -3.36 3.47 -7.82
CA MET A 186 -4.17 2.28 -8.12
C MET A 186 -5.49 2.29 -7.34
N LEU A 187 -5.44 2.64 -6.06
CA LEU A 187 -6.65 2.77 -5.22
C LEU A 187 -7.57 3.89 -5.73
N VAL A 188 -7.01 5.06 -6.06
CA VAL A 188 -7.78 6.20 -6.60
C VAL A 188 -8.46 5.84 -7.92
N VAL A 189 -7.74 5.19 -8.84
CA VAL A 189 -8.30 4.74 -10.13
C VAL A 189 -9.43 3.72 -9.91
N CYS A 190 -9.25 2.78 -8.97
CA CYS A 190 -10.29 1.83 -8.60
C CYS A 190 -11.56 2.54 -8.10
N LEU A 191 -11.42 3.41 -7.10
CA LEU A 191 -12.57 4.12 -6.51
C LEU A 191 -13.22 5.10 -7.50
N ALA A 192 -12.44 5.77 -8.34
CA ALA A 192 -12.94 6.66 -9.37
C ALA A 192 -13.73 5.89 -10.44
N SER A 193 -13.24 4.73 -10.91
CA SER A 193 -13.96 3.90 -11.89
C SER A 193 -15.29 3.38 -11.35
N LEU A 194 -15.32 2.93 -10.08
CA LEU A 194 -16.55 2.52 -9.41
C LEU A 194 -17.53 3.69 -9.22
N SER A 195 -17.01 4.88 -8.93
CA SER A 195 -17.80 6.10 -8.79
C SER A 195 -18.42 6.53 -10.13
N VAL A 196 -17.69 6.45 -11.23
CA VAL A 196 -18.21 6.70 -12.59
C VAL A 196 -19.30 5.72 -12.94
N LEU A 197 -19.09 4.41 -12.68
CA LEU A 197 -20.09 3.39 -12.90
C LEU A 197 -21.38 3.65 -12.09
N TYR A 198 -21.23 4.01 -10.82
CA TYR A 198 -22.35 4.36 -9.96
C TYR A 198 -23.06 5.63 -10.46
N PHE A 199 -22.31 6.67 -10.83
CA PHE A 199 -22.85 7.96 -11.26
C PHE A 199 -23.77 7.84 -12.48
N VAL A 200 -23.45 6.95 -13.41
CA VAL A 200 -24.27 6.69 -14.61
C VAL A 200 -25.70 6.30 -14.25
N TYR A 201 -25.88 5.53 -13.18
CA TYR A 201 -27.18 5.01 -12.78
C TYR A 201 -27.79 5.75 -11.58
N CYS A 202 -27.05 6.60 -10.85
CA CYS A 202 -27.49 7.20 -9.58
C CYS A 202 -28.75 8.09 -9.69
N GLY A 203 -29.09 8.51 -10.89
CA GLY A 203 -30.35 9.23 -11.18
C GLY A 203 -31.62 8.38 -11.03
N GLN A 204 -31.50 7.05 -10.96
CA GLN A 204 -32.63 6.17 -10.73
C GLN A 204 -33.01 6.15 -9.25
N ASP A 205 -34.13 6.75 -8.93
CA ASP A 205 -34.62 6.94 -7.57
C ASP A 205 -35.62 5.83 -7.16
N PRO A 206 -35.57 5.29 -5.92
CA PRO A 206 -36.55 4.32 -5.44
C PRO A 206 -38.00 4.82 -5.52
N GLY A 207 -38.24 6.12 -5.29
CA GLY A 207 -39.55 6.72 -5.39
C GLY A 207 -40.18 6.64 -6.77
N GLN A 208 -39.37 6.65 -7.84
CA GLN A 208 -39.86 6.45 -9.20
C GLN A 208 -40.40 5.02 -9.38
N VAL A 209 -39.80 4.04 -8.70
CA VAL A 209 -40.25 2.63 -8.76
C VAL A 209 -41.57 2.46 -8.02
N TYR A 210 -41.72 3.09 -6.85
CA TYR A 210 -42.99 3.07 -6.08
C TYR A 210 -44.16 3.71 -6.83
N SER A 211 -43.85 4.70 -7.66
CA SER A 211 -44.84 5.47 -8.43
C SER A 211 -45.03 4.93 -9.86
N PHE A 212 -44.55 3.74 -10.16
CA PHE A 212 -44.51 3.18 -11.53
C PHE A 212 -45.87 3.20 -12.25
N TYR A 213 -46.97 3.02 -11.53
CA TYR A 213 -48.33 3.05 -12.07
C TYR A 213 -49.04 4.40 -11.89
N SER A 214 -48.38 5.41 -11.30
CA SER A 214 -48.99 6.73 -11.12
C SER A 214 -48.77 7.64 -12.34
N TYR A 215 -49.73 8.51 -12.62
CA TYR A 215 -49.70 9.46 -13.74
C TYR A 215 -48.47 10.39 -13.69
N ASP A 216 -47.95 10.66 -12.49
CA ASP A 216 -46.79 11.53 -12.27
C ASP A 216 -45.43 10.85 -12.53
N TYR A 217 -45.44 9.60 -12.89
CA TYR A 217 -44.21 8.86 -13.23
C TYR A 217 -43.44 9.50 -14.40
N LEU A 218 -44.17 10.07 -15.36
CA LEU A 218 -43.61 10.71 -16.55
C LEU A 218 -42.91 12.05 -16.26
N GLY A 219 -43.23 12.71 -15.13
CA GLY A 219 -42.65 14.01 -14.75
C GLY A 219 -41.25 13.94 -14.15
N ILE A 220 -40.80 12.77 -13.71
CA ILE A 220 -39.48 12.57 -13.13
C ILE A 220 -38.64 11.69 -14.05
N ARG A 221 -37.40 12.08 -14.30
CA ARG A 221 -36.44 11.38 -15.19
C ARG A 221 -36.34 9.89 -14.83
N GLY A 222 -37.03 9.02 -15.54
CA GLY A 222 -36.98 7.57 -15.36
C GLY A 222 -35.81 6.91 -16.09
N VAL A 223 -35.62 5.58 -15.88
CA VAL A 223 -34.59 4.77 -16.58
C VAL A 223 -34.67 4.92 -18.11
N GLY A 224 -35.88 5.08 -18.67
CA GLY A 224 -36.08 5.35 -20.08
C GLY A 224 -35.41 6.63 -20.59
N TYR A 225 -35.33 7.65 -19.77
CA TYR A 225 -34.68 8.92 -20.14
C TYR A 225 -33.14 8.77 -20.21
N MET A 226 -32.52 8.02 -19.30
CA MET A 226 -31.08 7.75 -19.36
C MET A 226 -30.68 6.84 -20.53
N LEU A 227 -31.54 5.88 -20.87
CA LEU A 227 -31.27 4.92 -21.97
C LEU A 227 -31.63 5.49 -23.35
N LEU A 228 -32.52 6.48 -23.43
CA LEU A 228 -33.00 7.07 -24.68
C LEU A 228 -32.24 8.31 -25.13
N MET A 229 -31.59 9.04 -24.19
CA MET A 229 -30.91 10.30 -24.51
C MET A 229 -29.71 10.20 -25.47
N PRO A 230 -28.82 9.18 -25.37
CA PRO A 230 -27.63 9.15 -26.21
C PRO A 230 -27.78 8.45 -27.54
N GLY A 231 -28.96 7.91 -27.88
CA GLY A 231 -29.11 7.00 -29.02
C GLY A 231 -28.27 5.71 -28.85
N LEU A 232 -28.33 4.82 -29.84
CA LEU A 232 -27.59 3.55 -29.79
C LEU A 232 -26.09 3.75 -29.63
N THR A 233 -25.50 4.73 -30.31
CA THR A 233 -24.06 5.03 -30.27
C THR A 233 -23.62 5.52 -28.90
N GLY A 234 -24.34 6.46 -28.29
CA GLY A 234 -24.05 6.98 -26.96
C GLY A 234 -24.20 5.90 -25.88
N TYR A 235 -25.18 5.00 -26.05
CA TYR A 235 -25.35 3.86 -25.16
C TYR A 235 -24.18 2.86 -25.25
N ILE A 236 -23.71 2.54 -26.46
CA ILE A 236 -22.52 1.71 -26.66
C ILE A 236 -21.27 2.34 -25.98
N ILE A 237 -21.08 3.65 -26.18
CA ILE A 237 -19.97 4.38 -25.55
C ILE A 237 -20.05 4.28 -24.01
N LEU A 238 -21.24 4.53 -23.46
CA LEU A 238 -21.49 4.45 -22.02
C LEU A 238 -21.19 3.06 -21.45
N VAL A 239 -21.58 2.04 -22.18
CA VAL A 239 -21.32 0.66 -21.79
C VAL A 239 -19.85 0.29 -21.90
N VAL A 240 -19.17 0.71 -22.97
CA VAL A 240 -17.73 0.50 -23.13
C VAL A 240 -16.98 1.18 -21.98
N ILE A 241 -17.33 2.41 -21.64
CA ILE A 241 -16.76 3.12 -20.50
C ILE A 241 -17.00 2.35 -19.21
N ASN A 242 -18.22 1.85 -18.97
CA ASN A 242 -18.56 1.08 -17.78
C ASN A 242 -17.80 -0.25 -17.68
N VAL A 243 -17.69 -0.98 -18.80
CA VAL A 243 -16.95 -2.25 -18.84
C VAL A 243 -15.45 -2.01 -18.61
N LEU A 244 -14.88 -1.03 -19.31
CA LEU A 244 -13.46 -0.67 -19.13
C LEU A 244 -13.20 -0.16 -17.71
N GLY A 245 -14.06 0.72 -17.19
CA GLY A 245 -13.95 1.23 -15.82
C GLY A 245 -14.08 0.13 -14.77
N GLY A 246 -15.02 -0.80 -14.95
CA GLY A 246 -15.21 -1.95 -14.08
C GLY A 246 -14.02 -2.93 -14.11
N LEU A 247 -13.51 -3.25 -15.30
CA LEU A 247 -12.33 -4.10 -15.46
C LEU A 247 -11.08 -3.47 -14.90
N LEU A 248 -10.87 -2.16 -15.13
CA LEU A 248 -9.78 -1.41 -14.52
C LEU A 248 -9.89 -1.39 -13.00
N GLY A 249 -11.09 -1.13 -12.46
CA GLY A 249 -11.35 -1.13 -11.03
C GLY A 249 -11.04 -2.48 -10.39
N ILE A 250 -11.54 -3.58 -10.97
CA ILE A 250 -11.27 -4.95 -10.49
C ILE A 250 -9.78 -5.29 -10.66
N GLY A 251 -9.18 -5.01 -11.81
CA GLY A 251 -7.76 -5.28 -12.07
C GLY A 251 -6.84 -4.53 -11.11
N MET A 252 -7.14 -3.25 -10.82
CA MET A 252 -6.37 -2.46 -9.86
C MET A 252 -6.58 -2.92 -8.42
N LEU A 253 -7.80 -3.37 -8.09
CA LEU A 253 -8.11 -3.97 -6.79
C LEU A 253 -7.29 -5.25 -6.57
N LEU A 254 -7.24 -6.14 -7.56
CA LEU A 254 -6.47 -7.38 -7.50
C LEU A 254 -4.97 -7.08 -7.36
N ARG A 255 -4.42 -6.15 -8.14
CA ARG A 255 -3.02 -5.72 -7.99
C ARG A 255 -2.74 -5.10 -6.62
N TYR A 256 -3.63 -4.24 -6.13
CA TYR A 256 -3.49 -3.67 -4.79
C TYR A 256 -3.48 -4.76 -3.70
N THR A 257 -4.30 -5.81 -3.84
CA THR A 257 -4.29 -6.95 -2.92
C THR A 257 -3.03 -7.80 -3.09
N GLU A 258 -2.57 -8.06 -4.31
CA GLU A 258 -1.38 -8.85 -4.61
C GLU A 258 -0.10 -8.18 -4.11
N ASP A 259 0.10 -6.89 -4.39
CA ASP A 259 1.25 -6.10 -3.88
C ASP A 259 1.30 -6.08 -2.36
N THR A 260 0.16 -6.10 -1.68
CA THR A 260 0.12 -6.11 -0.22
C THR A 260 0.31 -7.51 0.35
N ILE A 261 -0.18 -8.55 -0.33
CA ILE A 261 0.05 -9.95 0.05
C ILE A 261 1.53 -10.28 -0.16
N SER A 262 2.11 -9.91 -1.30
CA SER A 262 3.54 -10.10 -1.58
C SER A 262 4.43 -9.42 -0.53
N ASN A 263 4.05 -8.23 -0.08
CA ASN A 263 4.79 -7.51 0.97
C ASN A 263 4.60 -8.11 2.38
N ASN A 264 3.47 -8.78 2.66
CA ASN A 264 3.19 -9.42 3.95
C ASN A 264 3.59 -10.91 3.98
N HIS A 265 3.62 -11.60 2.82
CA HIS A 265 4.04 -13.00 2.72
C HIS A 265 5.56 -13.19 2.59
N GLU A 266 6.34 -12.12 2.67
CA GLU A 266 7.79 -12.22 2.83
C GLU A 266 8.22 -12.54 4.28
N ASP A 267 7.36 -13.12 5.11
CA ASP A 267 7.82 -13.93 6.21
C ASP A 267 8.05 -15.34 5.64
N PRO A 268 9.27 -15.66 5.22
CA PRO A 268 9.58 -17.01 4.80
C PRO A 268 9.35 -17.86 6.02
N GLY A 269 8.42 -18.80 5.92
CA GLY A 269 8.14 -19.75 6.97
C GLY A 269 9.44 -20.35 7.53
N LEU A 270 9.38 -20.97 8.66
CA LEU A 270 10.52 -21.58 9.37
C LEU A 270 11.46 -22.36 8.41
N GLU A 271 10.93 -22.99 7.37
CA GLU A 271 11.68 -23.69 6.32
C GLU A 271 12.66 -22.80 5.53
N ARG A 272 12.24 -21.57 5.12
CA ARG A 272 13.16 -20.63 4.46
C ARG A 272 14.21 -20.07 5.42
N LYS A 273 13.88 -19.91 6.70
CA LYS A 273 14.90 -19.57 7.72
C LYS A 273 15.92 -20.69 7.88
N PHE A 274 15.50 -21.95 7.79
CA PHE A 274 16.39 -23.11 7.81
C PHE A 274 17.19 -23.23 6.50
N ASP A 275 16.60 -23.01 5.33
CA ASP A 275 17.32 -23.07 4.05
C ASP A 275 18.32 -21.92 3.90
N VAL A 276 17.97 -20.71 4.33
CA VAL A 276 18.87 -19.56 4.38
C VAL A 276 19.99 -19.79 5.38
N ALA A 277 19.69 -20.32 6.57
CA ALA A 277 20.69 -20.69 7.57
C ALA A 277 21.60 -21.82 7.05
N ARG A 278 21.05 -22.79 6.33
CA ARG A 278 21.80 -23.91 5.76
C ARG A 278 22.71 -23.48 4.60
N THR A 279 22.21 -22.67 3.67
CA THR A 279 23.00 -22.15 2.54
C THR A 279 24.04 -21.16 3.05
N GLY A 280 23.68 -20.30 3.99
CA GLY A 280 24.60 -19.37 4.61
C GLY A 280 25.67 -20.05 5.46
N ALA A 281 25.31 -21.05 6.24
CA ALA A 281 26.26 -21.86 6.98
C ALA A 281 27.26 -22.57 6.02
N SER A 282 26.79 -23.03 4.86
CA SER A 282 27.65 -23.65 3.85
C SER A 282 28.68 -22.68 3.27
N VAL A 283 28.24 -21.48 2.87
CA VAL A 283 29.09 -20.40 2.32
C VAL A 283 30.08 -19.92 3.40
N PHE A 284 29.60 -19.75 4.63
CA PHE A 284 30.42 -19.35 5.78
C PHE A 284 31.50 -20.37 6.11
N VAL A 285 31.12 -21.67 6.23
CA VAL A 285 32.05 -22.76 6.48
C VAL A 285 33.10 -22.87 5.36
N HIS A 286 32.65 -22.66 4.11
CA HIS A 286 33.57 -22.69 2.96
C HIS A 286 34.56 -21.51 3.01
N GLY A 287 34.11 -20.32 3.37
CA GLY A 287 34.97 -19.14 3.52
C GLY A 287 35.94 -19.26 4.66
N ILE A 288 35.54 -19.74 5.85
CA ILE A 288 36.41 -20.01 6.98
C ILE A 288 37.46 -21.07 6.58
N LYS A 289 37.03 -22.16 5.93
CA LYS A 289 37.95 -23.21 5.46
C LYS A 289 39.04 -22.65 4.56
N ASN A 290 38.66 -21.75 3.62
CA ASN A 290 39.64 -21.14 2.72
C ASN A 290 40.63 -20.23 3.46
N GLN A 291 40.20 -19.47 4.45
CA GLN A 291 41.09 -18.63 5.27
C GLN A 291 41.98 -19.45 6.19
N LEU A 292 41.46 -20.53 6.79
CA LEU A 292 42.25 -21.46 7.56
C LEU A 292 43.31 -22.18 6.69
N LEU A 293 42.99 -22.48 5.42
CA LEU A 293 43.96 -23.02 4.47
C LEU A 293 45.05 -21.99 4.14
N ALA A 294 44.68 -20.71 3.97
CA ALA A 294 45.64 -19.62 3.76
C ALA A 294 46.59 -19.46 4.98
N ASN A 295 46.01 -19.47 6.19
CA ASN A 295 46.81 -19.46 7.44
C ASN A 295 47.79 -20.65 7.51
N ARG A 296 47.34 -21.83 7.13
CA ARG A 296 48.19 -23.03 7.10
C ARG A 296 49.36 -22.91 6.10
N VAL A 297 49.12 -22.24 4.96
CA VAL A 297 50.17 -21.98 3.96
C VAL A 297 51.20 -21.00 4.52
N LEU A 298 50.75 -19.89 5.13
CA LEU A 298 51.63 -18.88 5.76
C LEU A 298 52.43 -19.50 6.89
N TYR A 299 51.81 -20.31 7.76
CA TYR A 299 52.49 -21.02 8.81
C TYR A 299 53.63 -21.96 8.28
N LYS A 300 53.34 -22.70 7.18
CA LYS A 300 54.36 -23.54 6.52
C LYS A 300 55.50 -22.70 5.96
N ARG A 301 55.24 -21.51 5.41
CA ARG A 301 56.26 -20.57 4.92
C ARG A 301 57.14 -20.06 6.06
N ILE A 302 56.52 -19.63 7.17
CA ILE A 302 57.28 -19.21 8.37
C ILE A 302 58.17 -20.32 8.87
N ARG A 303 57.65 -21.54 8.98
CA ARG A 303 58.45 -22.71 9.45
C ARG A 303 59.59 -23.03 8.49
N ALA A 304 59.35 -23.06 7.19
CA ALA A 304 60.37 -23.33 6.19
C ALA A 304 61.47 -22.27 6.17
N GLU A 305 61.14 -21.00 6.49
CA GLU A 305 62.12 -19.92 6.60
C GLU A 305 62.95 -20.05 7.88
N LEU A 306 62.32 -20.45 9.01
CA LEU A 306 63.00 -20.69 10.29
C LEU A 306 63.97 -21.90 10.25
N ASP A 307 63.69 -22.88 9.40
CA ASP A 307 64.53 -24.10 9.24
C ASP A 307 65.80 -23.82 8.38
N LYS A 308 65.97 -22.60 7.81
CA LYS A 308 67.17 -22.21 7.06
C LYS A 308 68.34 -21.83 8.00
N PRO A 309 69.61 -22.07 7.58
CA PRO A 309 70.79 -21.68 8.37
C PRO A 309 70.85 -20.16 8.66
N GLU A 310 70.38 -19.34 7.75
CA GLU A 310 70.21 -17.88 7.89
C GLU A 310 68.79 -17.49 7.53
N PRO A 311 67.88 -17.37 8.51
CA PRO A 311 66.52 -17.00 8.28
C PRO A 311 66.37 -15.52 7.88
N ASP A 312 65.58 -15.23 6.85
CA ASP A 312 65.26 -13.88 6.44
C ASP A 312 64.15 -13.30 7.37
N ILE A 313 64.58 -12.42 8.27
CA ILE A 313 63.70 -11.82 9.29
C ILE A 313 62.60 -10.98 8.67
N GLU A 314 62.85 -10.30 7.53
CA GLU A 314 61.86 -9.45 6.85
C GLU A 314 60.72 -10.31 6.28
N LYS A 315 61.01 -11.45 5.64
CA LYS A 315 60.01 -12.40 5.15
C LYS A 315 59.21 -13.07 6.27
N LEU A 316 59.85 -13.32 7.40
CA LEU A 316 59.16 -13.82 8.58
C LEU A 316 58.19 -12.81 9.12
N ARG A 317 58.58 -11.52 9.21
CA ARG A 317 57.78 -10.43 9.66
C ARG A 317 56.56 -10.24 8.72
N GLU A 318 56.78 -10.15 7.40
CA GLU A 318 55.67 -10.01 6.41
C GLU A 318 54.69 -11.18 6.51
N SER A 319 55.16 -12.38 6.67
CA SER A 319 54.31 -13.59 6.79
C SER A 319 53.52 -13.60 8.09
N ALA A 320 54.08 -13.12 9.19
CA ALA A 320 53.44 -13.02 10.50
C ALA A 320 52.39 -11.90 10.50
N GLU A 321 52.67 -10.74 9.90
CA GLU A 321 51.74 -9.65 9.74
C GLU A 321 50.51 -10.08 8.92
N ARG A 322 50.71 -10.73 7.76
CA ARG A 322 49.61 -11.29 6.94
C ARG A 322 48.78 -12.35 7.68
N LEU A 323 49.40 -13.18 8.50
CA LEU A 323 48.72 -14.19 9.31
C LEU A 323 47.83 -13.52 10.35
N ASN A 324 48.30 -12.44 10.96
CA ASN A 324 47.53 -11.64 11.90
C ASN A 324 46.33 -10.96 11.21
N GLU A 325 46.51 -10.33 10.04
CA GLU A 325 45.43 -9.71 9.25
C GLU A 325 44.32 -10.73 8.90
N ILE A 326 44.68 -11.96 8.51
CA ILE A 326 43.70 -13.01 8.22
C ILE A 326 42.94 -13.40 9.49
N ASN A 327 43.62 -13.51 10.64
CA ASN A 327 42.97 -13.83 11.90
C ASN A 327 42.04 -12.73 12.38
N ASP A 328 42.43 -11.47 12.29
CA ASP A 328 41.56 -10.31 12.63
C ASP A 328 40.32 -10.28 11.74
N THR A 329 40.52 -10.57 10.45
CA THR A 329 39.39 -10.69 9.50
C THR A 329 38.44 -11.83 9.88
N LEU A 330 38.96 -12.99 10.29
CA LEU A 330 38.18 -14.14 10.73
C LEU A 330 37.36 -13.82 11.99
N ILE A 331 37.97 -13.15 12.96
CA ILE A 331 37.32 -12.75 14.21
C ILE A 331 36.20 -11.76 13.90
N ALA A 332 36.48 -10.72 13.13
CA ALA A 332 35.47 -9.71 12.74
C ALA A 332 34.26 -10.34 12.03
N ARG A 333 34.50 -11.29 11.13
CA ARG A 333 33.46 -12.03 10.40
C ARG A 333 32.63 -12.93 11.31
N SER A 334 33.29 -13.62 12.26
CA SER A 334 32.59 -14.46 13.25
C SER A 334 31.68 -13.63 14.15
N GLU A 335 32.14 -12.45 14.55
CA GLU A 335 31.31 -11.50 15.33
C GLU A 335 30.13 -10.95 14.53
N GLU A 336 30.32 -10.61 13.25
CA GLU A 336 29.25 -10.17 12.37
C GLU A 336 28.16 -11.24 12.20
N LEU A 337 28.56 -12.48 11.97
CA LEU A 337 27.61 -13.61 11.92
C LEU A 337 26.89 -13.79 13.25
N TYR A 338 27.63 -13.78 14.36
CA TYR A 338 27.04 -13.93 15.69
C TYR A 338 26.02 -12.84 15.99
N ARG A 339 26.31 -11.57 15.64
CA ARG A 339 25.37 -10.44 15.78
C ARG A 339 24.11 -10.65 14.94
N THR A 340 24.24 -11.18 13.73
CA THR A 340 23.13 -11.40 12.80
C THR A 340 22.22 -12.56 13.22
N VAL A 341 22.81 -13.64 13.79
CA VAL A 341 22.06 -14.82 14.25
C VAL A 341 21.42 -14.60 15.62
N LYS A 342 22.08 -13.84 16.50
CA LYS A 342 21.55 -13.51 17.82
C LYS A 342 20.48 -12.45 17.70
N SER A 343 19.22 -12.87 17.58
CA SER A 343 18.07 -11.96 17.70
C SER A 343 18.06 -11.33 19.09
N LYS A 344 18.58 -10.11 19.22
CA LYS A 344 18.38 -9.30 20.42
C LYS A 344 16.88 -8.94 20.47
N SER A 345 16.29 -9.04 21.66
CA SER A 345 15.00 -8.40 21.91
C SER A 345 15.19 -6.91 21.75
N VAL A 346 14.65 -6.36 20.64
CA VAL A 346 14.73 -4.92 20.36
C VAL A 346 13.84 -4.19 21.34
N MET A 347 14.38 -3.23 22.04
CA MET A 347 13.64 -2.43 23.00
C MET A 347 13.16 -1.13 22.32
N LEU A 348 11.95 -1.14 21.80
CA LEU A 348 11.36 0.03 21.17
C LEU A 348 10.93 1.06 22.21
N VAL A 349 11.66 2.15 22.28
CA VAL A 349 11.35 3.31 23.13
C VAL A 349 11.19 4.58 22.27
N PRO A 350 10.43 5.58 22.74
CA PRO A 350 10.38 6.87 22.06
C PRO A 350 11.75 7.56 22.12
N VAL A 351 12.38 7.76 20.97
CA VAL A 351 13.67 8.46 20.83
C VAL A 351 13.55 9.57 19.79
N MET A 352 14.37 10.60 19.89
CA MET A 352 14.44 11.63 18.85
C MET A 352 15.17 11.08 17.64
N LEU A 353 14.61 11.33 16.46
CA LEU A 353 15.25 10.89 15.20
C LEU A 353 16.63 11.52 15.04
N SER A 354 16.77 12.79 15.40
CA SER A 354 18.06 13.52 15.41
C SER A 354 19.14 12.80 16.18
N ASP A 355 18.81 12.27 17.36
CA ASP A 355 19.77 11.63 18.25
C ASP A 355 20.30 10.32 17.64
N VAL A 356 19.38 9.49 17.14
CA VAL A 356 19.72 8.23 16.44
C VAL A 356 20.59 8.50 15.20
N CYS A 357 20.21 9.50 14.41
CA CYS A 357 20.96 9.87 13.21
C CYS A 357 22.34 10.43 13.56
N SER A 358 22.48 11.22 14.64
CA SER A 358 23.78 11.74 15.08
C SER A 358 24.74 10.63 15.44
N VAL A 359 24.30 9.60 16.19
CA VAL A 359 25.12 8.42 16.52
C VAL A 359 25.60 7.70 15.25
N ALA A 360 24.74 7.55 14.26
CA ALA A 360 25.11 6.91 12.99
C ALA A 360 26.12 7.74 12.19
N VAL A 361 25.90 9.06 12.11
CA VAL A 361 26.76 10.03 11.41
C VAL A 361 28.14 10.09 12.06
N ASP A 362 28.21 10.11 13.38
CA ASP A 362 29.49 10.17 14.10
C ASP A 362 30.31 8.90 13.85
N ARG A 363 29.67 7.70 13.87
CA ARG A 363 30.33 6.44 13.51
C ARG A 363 30.83 6.45 12.07
N PHE A 364 30.05 6.99 11.15
CA PHE A 364 30.40 7.09 9.74
C PHE A 364 31.59 8.03 9.52
N ARG A 365 31.57 9.23 10.07
CA ARG A 365 32.65 10.23 9.96
C ARG A 365 33.96 9.74 10.59
N LYS A 366 33.88 8.99 11.70
CA LYS A 366 35.06 8.38 12.32
C LYS A 366 35.75 7.38 11.40
N LYS A 367 34.99 6.63 10.60
CA LYS A 367 35.55 5.61 9.67
C LYS A 367 35.99 6.23 8.35
N TYR A 368 35.24 7.23 7.87
CA TYR A 368 35.48 7.88 6.59
C TYR A 368 35.59 9.41 6.77
N PRO A 369 36.73 9.92 7.28
CA PRO A 369 36.88 11.35 7.59
C PRO A 369 36.75 12.26 6.37
N ASP A 370 37.16 11.76 5.18
CA ASP A 370 37.19 12.51 3.94
C ASP A 370 35.84 12.44 3.18
N ALA A 371 34.89 11.61 3.63
CA ALA A 371 33.61 11.44 2.97
C ALA A 371 32.70 12.64 3.20
N LYS A 372 32.16 13.21 2.13
CA LYS A 372 31.16 14.27 2.23
C LYS A 372 29.80 13.67 2.62
N LEU A 373 29.20 14.19 3.68
CA LEU A 373 27.88 13.79 4.16
C LEU A 373 27.00 15.01 4.38
N GLU A 374 25.83 15.00 3.76
CA GLU A 374 24.77 15.99 3.95
C GLU A 374 23.62 15.36 4.72
N ALA A 375 23.13 16.00 5.78
CA ALA A 375 22.03 15.49 6.59
C ALA A 375 20.96 16.57 6.74
N GLU A 376 19.75 16.28 6.27
CA GLU A 376 18.56 17.11 6.41
C GLU A 376 17.50 16.33 7.19
N LEU A 377 17.27 16.68 8.43
CA LEU A 377 16.35 15.98 9.33
C LEU A 377 15.30 16.95 9.87
N PRO A 378 14.03 16.54 10.01
CA PRO A 378 13.00 17.36 10.60
C PRO A 378 13.21 17.49 12.12
N ASP A 379 13.04 18.70 12.65
CA ASP A 379 13.16 18.97 14.06
C ASP A 379 12.03 18.36 14.90
N GLY A 380 12.36 17.91 16.11
CA GLY A 380 11.38 17.51 17.12
C GLY A 380 10.58 16.24 16.80
N VAL A 381 11.02 15.43 15.83
CA VAL A 381 10.33 14.19 15.46
C VAL A 381 10.81 13.04 16.33
N GLN A 382 9.84 12.36 17.00
CA GLN A 382 10.07 11.13 17.75
C GLN A 382 9.70 9.89 16.92
N ILE A 383 10.49 8.84 17.08
CA ILE A 383 10.25 7.52 16.52
C ILE A 383 10.28 6.46 17.64
N LEU A 384 9.64 5.31 17.43
CA LEU A 384 9.81 4.15 18.31
C LEU A 384 10.99 3.34 17.79
N ALA A 385 12.12 3.41 18.50
CA ALA A 385 13.34 2.72 18.09
C ALA A 385 14.21 2.30 19.28
N ASP A 386 15.04 1.29 19.06
CA ASP A 386 16.26 1.02 19.81
C ASP A 386 17.36 1.87 19.19
N GLU A 387 17.81 2.90 19.91
CA GLU A 387 18.70 3.95 19.39
C GLU A 387 19.97 3.38 18.75
N ASN A 388 20.66 2.50 19.46
CA ASN A 388 21.94 1.95 19.00
C ASN A 388 21.76 0.97 17.82
N TYR A 389 20.68 0.17 17.86
CA TYR A 389 20.43 -0.83 16.86
C TYR A 389 19.93 -0.20 15.56
N PHE A 390 19.10 0.85 15.67
CA PHE A 390 18.65 1.60 14.49
C PHE A 390 19.77 2.47 13.89
N ALA A 391 20.62 3.06 14.72
CA ALA A 391 21.82 3.77 14.26
C ALA A 391 22.79 2.86 13.49
N GLU A 392 22.87 1.57 13.85
CA GLU A 392 23.67 0.59 13.12
C GLU A 392 23.12 0.36 11.69
N ALA A 393 21.79 0.32 11.51
CA ALA A 393 21.18 0.21 10.19
C ALA A 393 21.51 1.43 9.31
N LEU A 394 21.41 2.64 9.86
CA LEU A 394 21.75 3.88 9.15
C LEU A 394 23.25 3.93 8.77
N TYR A 395 24.11 3.57 9.71
CA TYR A 395 25.54 3.48 9.46
C TYR A 395 25.87 2.53 8.29
N ASN A 396 25.26 1.34 8.27
CA ASN A 396 25.46 0.36 7.19
C ASN A 396 24.98 0.90 5.83
N LEU A 397 23.85 1.61 5.80
CA LEU A 397 23.37 2.22 4.54
C LEU A 397 24.28 3.33 4.06
N MET A 398 24.76 4.21 4.97
CA MET A 398 25.71 5.27 4.60
C MET A 398 27.04 4.71 4.12
N THR A 399 27.53 3.64 4.76
CA THR A 399 28.75 2.92 4.32
C THR A 399 28.58 2.36 2.91
N ASN A 400 27.46 1.69 2.63
CA ASN A 400 27.18 1.16 1.30
C ASN A 400 27.06 2.27 0.24
N ALA A 401 26.43 3.41 0.60
CA ALA A 401 26.30 4.57 -0.27
C ALA A 401 27.68 5.18 -0.61
N TRP A 402 28.54 5.34 0.38
CA TRP A 402 29.90 5.82 0.17
C TRP A 402 30.74 4.86 -0.73
N GLU A 403 30.70 3.55 -0.41
CA GLU A 403 31.38 2.55 -1.24
C GLU A 403 30.86 2.51 -2.68
N SER A 404 29.57 2.78 -2.89
CA SER A 404 28.96 2.90 -4.22
C SER A 404 29.50 4.14 -4.97
N ASN A 405 29.61 5.29 -4.28
CA ASN A 405 30.18 6.51 -4.87
C ASN A 405 31.65 6.29 -5.28
N VAL A 406 32.45 5.70 -4.40
CA VAL A 406 33.88 5.38 -4.66
C VAL A 406 34.00 4.44 -5.88
N SER A 407 33.19 3.39 -5.92
CA SER A 407 33.20 2.40 -7.02
C SER A 407 32.81 3.03 -8.37
N ALA A 408 32.02 4.10 -8.38
CA ALA A 408 31.62 4.84 -9.57
C ALA A 408 32.59 5.98 -9.94
N GLY A 409 33.64 6.20 -9.17
CA GLY A 409 34.57 7.34 -9.34
C GLY A 409 34.01 8.68 -8.89
N HIS A 410 32.94 8.66 -8.09
CA HIS A 410 32.23 9.85 -7.57
C HIS A 410 32.59 10.15 -6.10
N GLU A 411 33.84 10.04 -5.71
CA GLU A 411 34.32 10.25 -4.35
C GLU A 411 34.05 11.68 -3.81
N GLN A 412 33.91 12.66 -4.70
CA GLN A 412 33.59 14.05 -4.31
C GLN A 412 32.10 14.30 -4.09
N SER A 413 31.24 13.37 -4.50
CA SER A 413 29.79 13.49 -4.33
C SER A 413 29.37 13.14 -2.90
N PRO A 414 28.46 13.91 -2.29
CA PRO A 414 28.02 13.63 -0.92
C PRO A 414 27.16 12.38 -0.85
N VAL A 415 27.22 11.69 0.27
CA VAL A 415 26.16 10.80 0.73
C VAL A 415 25.12 11.68 1.40
N SER A 416 23.83 11.55 1.00
CA SER A 416 22.78 12.36 1.60
C SER A 416 21.89 11.51 2.51
N LEU A 417 21.65 12.00 3.74
CA LEU A 417 20.72 11.44 4.72
C LEU A 417 19.56 12.41 4.91
N VAL A 418 18.39 12.07 4.41
CA VAL A 418 17.23 12.97 4.44
C VAL A 418 16.08 12.35 5.23
N GLY A 419 15.50 13.10 6.14
CA GLY A 419 14.34 12.71 6.92
C GLY A 419 13.12 13.55 6.56
N TYR A 420 11.95 12.92 6.36
CA TYR A 420 10.70 13.64 6.09
C TYR A 420 9.47 12.80 6.42
N MET A 421 8.35 13.47 6.65
CA MET A 421 7.08 12.81 6.97
C MET A 421 6.26 12.58 5.70
N VAL A 422 5.80 11.33 5.52
CA VAL A 422 4.83 10.98 4.47
C VAL A 422 3.66 10.26 5.11
N ARG A 423 2.53 10.93 5.19
CA ARG A 423 1.31 10.37 5.80
C ARG A 423 1.54 9.84 7.22
N LEU A 424 1.41 8.52 7.38
CA LEU A 424 1.56 7.80 8.66
C LEU A 424 2.99 7.29 8.90
N TYR A 425 3.94 7.66 8.04
CA TYR A 425 5.31 7.19 8.12
C TYR A 425 6.31 8.33 8.29
N MET A 426 7.27 8.11 9.16
CA MET A 426 8.53 8.82 9.13
C MET A 426 9.43 8.09 8.14
N VAL A 427 9.94 8.80 7.15
CA VAL A 427 10.85 8.29 6.14
C VAL A 427 12.25 8.78 6.41
N VAL A 428 13.21 7.86 6.46
CA VAL A 428 14.64 8.17 6.46
C VAL A 428 15.21 7.63 5.16
N GLU A 429 15.73 8.52 4.33
CA GLU A 429 16.28 8.23 3.01
C GLU A 429 17.79 8.43 3.00
N VAL A 430 18.52 7.40 2.53
CA VAL A 430 19.96 7.48 2.27
C VAL A 430 20.18 7.42 0.77
N ARG A 431 20.84 8.44 0.21
CA ARG A 431 21.09 8.59 -1.23
C ARG A 431 22.56 8.44 -1.55
N ASP A 432 22.86 7.71 -2.61
CA ASP A 432 24.18 7.68 -3.25
C ASP A 432 24.15 8.26 -4.66
N ASN A 433 25.33 8.51 -5.20
CA ASN A 433 25.57 8.95 -6.56
C ASN A 433 26.40 7.91 -7.36
N GLY A 434 26.23 6.63 -7.01
CA GLY A 434 26.88 5.50 -7.65
C GLY A 434 26.27 5.10 -8.99
N THR A 435 26.49 3.86 -9.39
CA THR A 435 25.99 3.28 -10.65
C THR A 435 24.51 2.87 -10.59
N GLY A 436 23.90 2.90 -9.41
CA GLY A 436 22.56 2.33 -9.17
C GLY A 436 22.57 0.82 -9.07
N ILE A 437 21.39 0.21 -9.09
CA ILE A 437 21.17 -1.24 -8.90
C ILE A 437 20.32 -1.77 -10.03
N ASP A 438 20.76 -2.85 -10.68
CA ASP A 438 19.98 -3.52 -11.72
C ASP A 438 18.60 -3.95 -11.22
N GLU A 439 17.56 -3.78 -12.04
CA GLU A 439 16.16 -4.12 -11.63
C GLU A 439 16.01 -5.58 -11.18
N LYS A 440 16.75 -6.51 -11.80
CA LYS A 440 16.75 -7.94 -11.42
C LYS A 440 17.31 -8.15 -10.01
N ASP A 441 18.24 -7.30 -9.59
CA ASP A 441 19.00 -7.44 -8.35
C ASP A 441 18.31 -6.72 -7.17
N GLN A 442 17.43 -5.74 -7.44
CA GLN A 442 16.76 -4.96 -6.39
C GLN A 442 16.02 -5.78 -5.34
N LYS A 443 15.51 -6.96 -5.71
CA LYS A 443 14.89 -7.89 -4.75
C LYS A 443 15.91 -8.75 -4.02
N GLN A 444 17.01 -9.09 -4.69
CA GLN A 444 18.01 -10.01 -4.19
C GLN A 444 19.04 -9.36 -3.27
N ILE A 445 19.31 -8.05 -3.40
CA ILE A 445 20.29 -7.33 -2.55
C ILE A 445 19.98 -7.39 -1.06
N PHE A 446 18.74 -7.71 -0.68
CA PHE A 446 18.30 -7.89 0.70
C PHE A 446 18.34 -9.35 1.16
N GLU A 447 18.68 -10.29 0.29
CA GLU A 447 18.85 -11.67 0.67
C GLU A 447 20.22 -11.88 1.33
N PRO A 448 20.32 -12.75 2.33
CA PRO A 448 21.61 -13.00 2.99
C PRO A 448 22.61 -13.59 2.01
N PHE A 449 23.86 -13.20 2.13
CA PHE A 449 24.99 -13.63 1.31
C PHE A 449 24.95 -13.18 -0.16
N TYR A 450 24.00 -12.34 -0.53
CA TYR A 450 23.97 -11.74 -1.86
C TYR A 450 24.94 -10.54 -1.91
N SER A 451 25.89 -10.58 -2.83
CA SER A 451 26.80 -9.49 -3.14
C SER A 451 27.10 -9.47 -4.63
N SER A 452 26.90 -8.32 -5.27
CA SER A 452 27.32 -8.06 -6.66
C SER A 452 28.82 -7.74 -6.74
N LYS A 453 29.45 -7.43 -5.61
CA LYS A 453 30.88 -7.13 -5.51
C LYS A 453 31.67 -8.42 -5.28
N ASN A 454 32.44 -8.83 -6.30
CA ASN A 454 33.36 -10.00 -6.24
C ASN A 454 34.57 -9.71 -5.33
N THR A 455 34.40 -9.15 -4.17
CA THR A 455 35.50 -8.90 -3.24
C THR A 455 35.47 -9.94 -2.14
N ASN A 456 36.65 -10.55 -1.88
CA ASN A 456 36.89 -11.49 -0.78
C ASN A 456 36.55 -10.93 0.60
N PHE A 457 36.06 -9.66 0.68
CA PHE A 457 35.84 -8.91 1.92
C PHE A 457 34.38 -8.69 2.27
N ASN A 458 33.42 -8.75 1.31
CA ASN A 458 32.01 -8.44 1.55
C ASN A 458 31.12 -9.68 1.38
N TRP A 459 30.56 -10.17 2.48
CA TRP A 459 29.73 -11.40 2.51
C TRP A 459 28.26 -11.17 2.15
N GLY A 460 27.88 -9.99 1.71
CA GLY A 460 26.49 -9.71 1.37
C GLY A 460 25.51 -9.74 2.57
N MET A 461 26.02 -9.56 3.80
CA MET A 461 25.17 -9.56 5.00
C MET A 461 24.68 -8.19 5.42
N GLY A 462 25.34 -7.10 4.99
CA GLY A 462 25.05 -5.74 5.47
C GLY A 462 23.59 -5.29 5.19
N LEU A 463 23.09 -5.42 3.96
CA LEU A 463 21.73 -5.05 3.60
C LEU A 463 20.67 -5.99 4.19
N TYR A 464 20.96 -7.27 4.31
CA TYR A 464 20.12 -8.22 5.04
C TYR A 464 19.99 -7.83 6.52
N HIS A 465 21.09 -7.44 7.17
CA HIS A 465 21.08 -6.96 8.55
C HIS A 465 20.27 -5.67 8.71
N VAL A 466 20.45 -4.71 7.80
CA VAL A 466 19.62 -3.50 7.75
C VAL A 466 18.12 -3.84 7.64
N ARG A 467 17.75 -4.76 6.74
CA ARG A 467 16.36 -5.20 6.59
C ARG A 467 15.81 -5.84 7.87
N THR A 468 16.63 -6.65 8.55
CA THR A 468 16.26 -7.28 9.82
C THR A 468 16.05 -6.25 10.92
N ILE A 469 16.94 -5.27 11.05
CA ILE A 469 16.80 -4.16 12.00
C ILE A 469 15.53 -3.37 11.71
N VAL A 470 15.34 -2.92 10.48
CA VAL A 470 14.18 -2.10 10.09
C VAL A 470 12.87 -2.85 10.37
N ARG A 471 12.79 -4.15 10.09
CA ARG A 471 11.62 -4.98 10.40
C ARG A 471 11.38 -5.11 11.90
N SER A 472 12.42 -5.27 12.72
CA SER A 472 12.28 -5.33 14.17
C SER A 472 11.80 -4.00 14.78
N HIS A 473 11.95 -2.89 14.03
CA HIS A 473 11.41 -1.57 14.34
C HIS A 473 10.04 -1.30 13.70
N LEU A 474 9.32 -2.36 13.29
CA LEU A 474 8.01 -2.27 12.62
C LEU A 474 8.05 -1.45 11.32
N GLY A 475 9.25 -1.30 10.74
CA GLY A 475 9.50 -0.53 9.53
C GLY A 475 9.55 -1.37 8.25
N THR A 476 9.66 -0.68 7.13
CA THR A 476 9.85 -1.28 5.80
C THR A 476 11.07 -0.64 5.14
N LEU A 477 11.92 -1.45 4.52
CA LEU A 477 13.07 -1.00 3.74
C LEU A 477 12.76 -1.13 2.25
N ARG A 478 13.06 -0.05 1.49
CA ARG A 478 12.88 0.01 0.03
C ARG A 478 14.11 0.59 -0.64
N VAL A 479 14.26 0.30 -1.93
CA VAL A 479 15.32 0.87 -2.77
C VAL A 479 14.73 1.27 -4.12
N GLU A 480 15.19 2.40 -4.65
CA GLU A 480 14.84 2.89 -5.98
C GLU A 480 16.08 3.51 -6.63
N ASN A 481 16.24 3.33 -7.94
CA ASN A 481 17.28 4.04 -8.70
C ASN A 481 16.85 5.49 -8.92
N ARG A 482 17.81 6.40 -8.79
CA ARG A 482 17.60 7.82 -9.03
C ARG A 482 17.72 8.13 -10.54
N ARG A 483 16.94 9.09 -11.01
CA ARG A 483 17.01 9.54 -12.42
C ARG A 483 18.33 10.21 -12.77
N GLU A 484 18.99 10.80 -11.79
CA GLU A 484 20.26 11.51 -11.91
C GLU A 484 21.49 10.59 -11.74
N GLY A 485 21.28 9.31 -11.55
CA GLY A 485 22.27 8.28 -11.21
C GLY A 485 22.30 7.95 -9.73
N GLY A 486 22.80 6.75 -9.41
CA GLY A 486 22.83 6.21 -8.04
C GLY A 486 21.52 5.58 -7.57
N ALA A 487 21.47 5.22 -6.29
CA ALA A 487 20.32 4.63 -5.64
C ALA A 487 19.88 5.43 -4.39
N SER A 488 18.60 5.29 -4.05
CA SER A 488 18.01 5.78 -2.80
C SER A 488 17.46 4.61 -2.00
N PHE A 489 17.89 4.49 -0.75
CA PHE A 489 17.36 3.54 0.21
C PHE A 489 16.40 4.27 1.14
N PHE A 490 15.17 3.76 1.25
CA PHE A 490 14.11 4.36 2.07
C PHE A 490 13.79 3.45 3.24
N ILE A 491 13.93 3.96 4.45
CA ILE A 491 13.43 3.34 5.68
C ILE A 491 12.13 4.03 6.05
N LEU A 492 11.05 3.27 6.12
CA LEU A 492 9.72 3.75 6.48
C LEU A 492 9.38 3.24 7.86
N LEU A 493 9.29 4.12 8.84
CA LEU A 493 8.87 3.81 10.20
C LEU A 493 7.46 4.32 10.44
N PRO A 494 6.61 3.59 11.19
CA PRO A 494 5.32 4.12 11.62
C PRO A 494 5.51 5.42 12.41
N ARG A 495 4.69 6.42 12.10
CA ARG A 495 4.70 7.68 12.86
C ARG A 495 4.35 7.43 14.31
N TYR A 496 5.15 7.93 15.22
CA TYR A 496 4.88 7.95 16.64
C TYR A 496 4.30 9.31 17.04
N ASP A 497 3.03 9.32 17.47
CA ASP A 497 2.37 10.49 18.06
C ASP A 497 2.25 10.24 19.56
N GLY A 498 3.14 10.78 20.37
CA GLY A 498 3.21 10.56 21.83
C GLY A 498 1.98 10.96 22.66
N ARG A 499 0.87 11.33 22.02
CA ARG A 499 -0.37 11.81 22.64
C ARG A 499 -1.34 10.73 23.13
N THR A 500 -1.12 9.44 22.84
CA THR A 500 -2.08 8.37 23.17
C THR A 500 -2.03 7.87 24.62
N ARG A 501 -1.18 8.43 25.49
CA ARG A 501 -1.01 7.92 26.87
C ARG A 501 -1.62 8.80 27.98
N ARG A 502 -2.39 9.85 27.67
CA ARG A 502 -2.99 10.75 28.71
C ARG A 502 -4.47 10.52 29.03
N GLU A 503 -5.18 9.62 28.35
CA GLU A 503 -6.61 9.38 28.65
C GLU A 503 -6.91 8.16 29.56
N GLY A 504 -5.89 7.51 30.12
CA GLY A 504 -6.07 6.31 30.96
C GLY A 504 -5.86 6.49 32.47
N LYS A 505 -5.74 7.72 32.99
CA LYS A 505 -5.53 7.94 34.44
C LYS A 505 -6.31 9.13 35.01
N HIS A 506 -7.61 9.19 34.81
CA HIS A 506 -8.53 9.87 35.74
C HIS A 506 -9.90 9.19 35.64
N GLY A 507 -10.11 8.24 36.51
CA GLY A 507 -11.37 7.58 36.76
C GLY A 507 -11.23 6.68 37.98
N LYS A 508 -11.21 7.32 39.13
CA LYS A 508 -11.62 6.72 40.40
C LYS A 508 -12.89 7.41 40.83
#